data_aa7730927a1d9d87fc6abf398968392e
#
_entry.id   aa7730927a1d9d87fc6abf398968392e
#
_cell.length_a   1.000
_cell.length_b   1.000
_cell.length_c   1.000
_cell.angle_alpha   90.00
_cell.angle_beta   90.00
_cell.angle_gamma   90.00
#
_symmetry.space_group_name_H-M   'P 1'
#
loop_
_entity.id
_entity.type
_entity.pdbx_description
1 polymer ?
#
loop_
_entity_poly.entity_id
_entity_poly.type
_entity_poly.pdbx_seq_one_letter_code
_entity_poly.pdbx_strand_id
1 'polypeptide(L)' 'MTKANTITTLERVFQYNGMKLDDPGAALSPADVRDYYAPHFPKLTGAAVKGPRVEGTKEIWEFQTQTGTKG' A
#
# COMPACT_ATOMS: atom_id res chain seq x y z
N MET A 1 6.35 -28.89 5.64
CA MET A 1 6.41 -28.59 5.84
C MET A 1 6.30 -28.03 5.96
N THR A 2 6.34 -27.77 5.81
CA THR A 2 6.32 -27.26 5.99
C THR A 2 6.09 -26.48 6.15
N LYS A 3 6.18 -26.31 6.11
CA LYS A 3 5.99 -25.64 6.29
C LYS A 3 5.77 -24.78 6.30
N ALA A 4 5.92 -24.68 6.04
CA ALA A 4 5.79 -23.90 6.12
C ALA A 4 5.37 -23.14 6.14
N ASN A 5 5.22 -23.30 5.89
CA ASN A 5 4.85 -22.73 6.06
C ASN A 5 4.59 -22.03 6.56
N THR A 6 4.63 -22.52 6.68
CA THR A 6 4.47 -21.78 7.47
C THR A 6 4.71 -20.50 7.38
N ILE A 7 5.22 -20.23 6.68
CA ILE A 7 5.49 -18.90 6.49
C ILE A 7 4.26 -18.19 6.31
N THR A 8 4.03 -17.31 7.17
CA THR A 8 2.91 -16.47 7.06
C THR A 8 3.28 -15.37 6.16
N THR A 9 2.80 -15.44 4.96
CA THR A 9 2.92 -14.31 4.07
C THR A 9 1.79 -13.37 4.39
N LEU A 10 2.13 -12.21 4.85
CA LEU A 10 1.11 -11.21 5.13
C LEU A 10 0.52 -10.72 3.83
N GLU A 11 -0.78 -10.57 3.84
CA GLU A 11 -1.49 -10.00 2.71
C GLU A 11 -1.28 -8.50 2.71
N ARG A 12 -0.82 -7.95 1.61
CA ARG A 12 -0.63 -6.51 1.53
C ARG A 12 -1.96 -5.84 1.21
N VAL A 13 -2.25 -4.80 1.94
CA VAL A 13 -3.43 -3.98 1.72
C VAL A 13 -2.96 -2.56 1.56
N PHE A 14 -3.41 -1.91 0.51
CA PHE A 14 -3.06 -0.52 0.27
C PHE A 14 -4.30 0.32 0.45
N GLN A 15 -4.14 1.46 1.12
CA GLN A 15 -5.25 2.36 1.39
C GLN A 15 -4.89 3.74 0.90
N TYR A 16 -5.88 4.42 0.36
CA TYR A 16 -5.72 5.77 -0.13
C TYR A 16 -7.03 6.51 0.15
N ASN A 17 -6.94 7.54 0.95
CA ASN A 17 -8.09 8.40 1.25
C ASN A 17 -9.29 7.59 1.71
N GLY A 18 -9.04 6.60 2.57
CA GLY A 18 -10.08 5.73 3.09
C GLY A 18 -10.52 4.62 2.18
N MET A 19 -10.01 4.58 0.96
CA MET A 19 -10.34 3.50 0.03
C MET A 19 -9.29 2.41 0.11
N LYS A 20 -9.75 1.19 -0.08
CA LYS A 20 -8.87 0.05 -0.14
C LYS A 20 -8.51 -0.21 -1.60
N LEU A 21 -7.23 -0.32 -1.87
CA LEU A 21 -6.73 -0.61 -3.21
C LEU A 21 -6.17 -2.01 -3.24
N ASP A 22 -6.46 -2.73 -4.29
CA ASP A 22 -5.96 -4.09 -4.44
C ASP A 22 -4.46 -4.08 -4.71
N ASP A 23 -3.78 -5.14 -4.28
CA ASP A 23 -2.36 -5.30 -4.54
C ASP A 23 -2.19 -5.76 -6.00
N PRO A 24 -1.57 -4.93 -6.84
CA PRO A 24 -1.45 -5.31 -8.25
C PRO A 24 -0.39 -6.37 -8.50
N GLY A 25 0.48 -6.61 -7.53
CA GLY A 25 1.49 -7.64 -7.70
C GLY A 25 2.50 -7.59 -6.60
N ALA A 26 2.78 -8.76 -6.01
CA ALA A 26 3.67 -8.83 -4.85
C ALA A 26 5.10 -8.42 -5.19
N ALA A 27 5.47 -8.43 -6.46
CA ALA A 27 6.80 -8.03 -6.88
C ALA A 27 6.99 -6.51 -6.87
N LEU A 28 5.89 -5.76 -6.81
CA LEU A 28 5.99 -4.31 -6.80
C LEU A 28 6.25 -3.82 -5.39
N SER A 29 7.15 -2.86 -5.25
CA SER A 29 7.32 -2.21 -3.96
C SER A 29 6.11 -1.33 -3.68
N PRO A 30 5.89 -0.93 -2.42
CA PRO A 30 4.78 -0.02 -2.14
C PRO A 30 4.84 1.27 -2.95
N ALA A 31 6.03 1.81 -3.18
CA ALA A 31 6.15 3.00 -4.02
C ALA A 31 5.76 2.71 -5.46
N ASP A 32 6.11 1.52 -5.94
CA ASP A 32 5.70 1.12 -7.29
C ASP A 32 4.19 0.94 -7.37
N VAL A 33 3.57 0.43 -6.32
CA VAL A 33 2.12 0.32 -6.27
C VAL A 33 1.49 1.69 -6.36
N ARG A 34 2.03 2.65 -5.62
CA ARG A 34 1.56 4.03 -5.71
C ARG A 34 1.61 4.52 -7.15
N ASP A 35 2.72 4.28 -7.81
CA ASP A 35 2.90 4.75 -9.18
C ASP A 35 1.99 4.00 -10.14
N TYR A 36 1.70 2.74 -9.84
CA TYR A 36 0.78 1.95 -10.64
C TYR A 36 -0.61 2.57 -10.65
N TYR A 37 -1.04 3.09 -9.51
CA TYR A 37 -2.37 3.67 -9.40
C TYR A 37 -2.42 5.16 -9.77
N ALA A 38 -1.27 5.81 -9.87
CA ALA A 38 -1.25 7.25 -10.12
C ALA A 38 -2.03 7.68 -11.38
N PRO A 39 -2.01 6.90 -12.48
CA PRO A 39 -2.81 7.29 -13.65
C PRO A 39 -4.30 7.32 -13.37
N HIS A 40 -4.78 6.50 -12.42
CA HIS A 40 -6.19 6.48 -12.06
C HIS A 40 -6.52 7.48 -10.96
N PHE A 41 -5.54 7.78 -10.13
CA PHE A 41 -5.70 8.69 -9.00
C PHE A 41 -4.53 9.67 -9.04
N PRO A 42 -4.65 10.73 -9.82
CA PRO A 42 -3.50 11.64 -10.05
C PRO A 42 -2.91 12.19 -8.76
N LYS A 43 -3.71 12.28 -7.71
CA LYS A 43 -3.18 12.77 -6.42
C LYS A 43 -2.16 11.82 -5.81
N LEU A 44 -2.10 10.59 -6.29
CA LEU A 44 -1.09 9.65 -5.80
C LEU A 44 0.30 9.98 -6.32
N THR A 45 0.40 10.80 -7.34
CA THR A 45 1.71 11.20 -7.84
C THR A 45 2.47 11.90 -6.73
N GLY A 46 3.57 11.31 -6.30
CA GLY A 46 4.36 11.89 -5.23
C GLY A 46 3.78 11.73 -3.84
N ALA A 47 2.72 10.95 -3.68
CA ALA A 47 2.14 10.75 -2.36
C ALA A 47 3.12 10.04 -1.43
N ALA A 48 3.03 10.33 -0.15
CA ALA A 48 3.86 9.65 0.84
C ALA A 48 3.35 8.24 1.04
N VAL A 49 4.28 7.31 1.24
CA VAL A 49 3.95 5.92 1.55
C VAL A 49 4.19 5.73 3.03
N LYS A 50 3.14 5.39 3.76
CA LYS A 50 3.21 5.16 5.20
C LYS A 50 2.96 3.69 5.51
N GLY A 51 3.64 3.20 6.52
CA GLY A 51 3.47 1.84 6.96
C GLY A 51 4.77 1.08 6.89
N PRO A 52 4.71 -0.25 7.02
CA PRO A 52 3.45 -1.00 7.12
C PRO A 52 2.91 -1.02 8.54
N ARG A 53 1.60 -1.16 8.64
CA ARG A 53 0.94 -1.45 9.90
C ARG A 53 0.41 -2.87 9.80
N VAL A 54 0.75 -3.71 10.74
CA VAL A 54 0.31 -5.10 10.70
C VAL A 54 -0.92 -5.25 11.56
N GLU A 55 -1.98 -5.78 10.97
CA GLU A 55 -3.22 -6.07 11.69
C GLU A 55 -3.63 -7.49 11.32
N GLY A 56 -3.50 -8.41 12.27
CA GLY A 56 -3.78 -9.81 12.01
C GLY A 56 -2.82 -10.34 10.97
N THR A 57 -3.35 -10.81 9.85
CA THR A 57 -2.55 -11.33 8.76
C THR A 57 -2.37 -10.33 7.63
N LYS A 58 -2.65 -9.06 7.90
CA LYS A 58 -2.58 -8.04 6.86
C LYS A 58 -1.50 -7.03 7.16
N GLU A 59 -0.78 -6.66 6.11
CA GLU A 59 0.25 -5.65 6.16
C GLU A 59 -0.32 -4.43 5.42
N ILE A 60 -0.63 -3.38 6.16
CA ILE A 60 -1.39 -2.27 5.64
C ILE A 60 -0.47 -1.10 5.34
N TRP A 61 -0.50 -0.66 4.11
CA TRP A 61 0.25 0.50 3.64
C TRP A 61 -0.74 1.58 3.30
N GLU A 62 -0.41 2.81 3.64
CA GLU A 62 -1.29 3.93 3.37
C GLU A 62 -0.59 4.95 2.51
N PHE A 63 -1.25 5.41 1.47
CA PHE A 63 -0.75 6.50 0.66
C PHE A 63 -1.40 7.79 1.14
N GLN A 64 -0.56 8.74 1.53
CA GLN A 64 -1.04 10.03 2.02
C GLN A 64 -0.68 11.09 1.02
N THR A 65 -1.69 11.73 0.50
CA THR A 65 -1.48 12.84 -0.41
C THR A 65 -1.21 14.09 0.40
N GLN A 66 -0.38 14.96 -0.14
CA GLN A 66 -0.17 16.24 0.49
C GLN A 66 -1.28 17.15 0.06
N THR A 67 -1.94 17.69 1.01
CA THR A 67 -3.03 18.59 0.71
C THR A 67 -2.54 19.98 0.46
N GLY A 68 -1.31 20.23 0.64
CA GLY A 68 -0.79 21.49 0.35
C GLY A 68 -1.11 22.52 1.33
N THR A 69 -1.45 22.76 1.89
CA THR A 69 -1.63 23.90 2.59
C THR A 69 -0.85 24.25 3.52
N LYS A 70 -0.61 24.44 3.31
CA LYS A 70 -0.19 24.61 3.97
C LYS A 70 -0.17 24.98 4.42
N GLY A 71 -0.13 25.25 4.43
CA GLY A 71 0.04 25.42 4.84
C GLY A 71 0.24 25.51 4.81
#